data_ce2f461ffabe889b89a9c2fa428d5bea
#
_entry.id   ce2f461ffabe889b89a9c2fa428d5bea
#
_cell.length_a   1.000
_cell.length_b   1.000
_cell.length_c   1.000
_cell.angle_alpha   90.00
_cell.angle_beta   90.00
_cell.angle_gamma   90.00
#
_symmetry.space_group_name_H-M   'P 1'
#
loop_
_entity.id
_entity.type
_entity.pdbx_description
1 polymer ?
#
loop_
_entity_poly.entity_id
_entity_poly.type
_entity_poly.pdbx_seq_one_letter_code
_entity_poly.pdbx_strand_id
1 'polypeptide(L)'
;PEPTAVPVPLQPQPVAPIFLQRPEPPKRKSNRGTGILIVLVGTVAFALLWSVAVVVVDSLLTPSNDLPKVLLDSFTQVFAGWVPIIAFFVGMVVLVQIVNRSRWWAYILGGLVVAVFVYFAFVGAYLVDAHYWERTPAEFAILLRSAWLNPFAVLAGVIAREISVWTGAWLAARGRNLDHVIELEVD
;
A
#
# COMPACT_ATOMS: atom_id res chain seq x y z
N PRO A 1 -78.52 -56.65 6.03
CA PRO A 1 -77.34 -56.37 5.21
C PRO A 1 -76.74 -55.06 5.64
N GLU A 2 -75.54 -55.15 6.25
CA GLU A 2 -74.78 -53.95 6.65
C GLU A 2 -74.18 -53.30 5.38
N PRO A 3 -74.21 -51.99 5.29
CA PRO A 3 -73.59 -51.30 4.17
C PRO A 3 -72.07 -51.34 4.29
N THR A 4 -71.42 -51.95 3.31
CA THR A 4 -69.98 -52.04 3.18
C THR A 4 -69.43 -50.63 3.00
N ALA A 5 -68.62 -50.16 3.98
CA ALA A 5 -67.97 -48.85 3.92
C ALA A 5 -66.96 -48.85 2.76
N VAL A 6 -67.15 -47.93 1.80
CA VAL A 6 -66.20 -47.71 0.69
C VAL A 6 -65.00 -46.99 1.25
N PRO A 7 -63.75 -47.51 1.03
CA PRO A 7 -62.55 -46.79 1.48
C PRO A 7 -62.41 -45.44 0.77
N VAL A 8 -62.39 -44.36 1.55
CA VAL A 8 -62.10 -43.00 1.05
C VAL A 8 -60.66 -42.91 0.60
N PRO A 9 -60.35 -42.51 -0.64
CA PRO A 9 -58.98 -42.34 -1.08
C PRO A 9 -58.24 -41.30 -0.20
N LEU A 10 -57.14 -41.69 0.39
CA LEU A 10 -56.22 -40.80 1.09
C LEU A 10 -55.72 -39.71 0.11
N GLN A 11 -56.13 -38.47 0.29
CA GLN A 11 -55.62 -37.36 -0.47
C GLN A 11 -54.14 -37.17 -0.11
N PRO A 12 -53.23 -37.07 -1.12
CA PRO A 12 -51.84 -36.76 -0.83
C PRO A 12 -51.73 -35.44 -0.11
N GLN A 13 -51.17 -35.44 1.09
CA GLN A 13 -50.91 -34.21 1.83
C GLN A 13 -49.90 -33.36 1.05
N PRO A 14 -50.15 -32.05 0.86
CA PRO A 14 -49.17 -31.17 0.21
C PRO A 14 -47.88 -31.18 1.03
N VAL A 15 -46.83 -31.69 0.44
CA VAL A 15 -45.46 -31.63 1.02
C VAL A 15 -45.07 -30.15 1.09
N ALA A 16 -44.96 -29.62 2.32
CA ALA A 16 -44.49 -28.24 2.50
C ALA A 16 -43.11 -28.10 1.87
N PRO A 17 -42.88 -27.03 1.06
CA PRO A 17 -41.58 -26.83 0.44
C PRO A 17 -40.52 -26.67 1.54
N ILE A 18 -39.53 -27.58 1.55
CA ILE A 18 -38.37 -27.47 2.42
C ILE A 18 -37.51 -26.34 1.86
N PHE A 19 -37.59 -25.16 2.46
CA PHE A 19 -36.66 -24.08 2.16
C PHE A 19 -35.30 -24.45 2.76
N LEU A 20 -34.39 -24.98 1.94
CA LEU A 20 -33.00 -25.09 2.28
C LEU A 20 -32.46 -23.69 2.54
N GLN A 21 -32.43 -23.29 3.80
CA GLN A 21 -31.81 -22.05 4.22
C GLN A 21 -30.33 -22.19 3.88
N ARG A 22 -29.87 -21.43 2.85
CA ARG A 22 -28.45 -21.35 2.52
C ARG A 22 -27.71 -20.89 3.79
N PRO A 23 -26.68 -21.60 4.25
CA PRO A 23 -25.91 -21.18 5.41
C PRO A 23 -25.48 -19.73 5.25
N GLU A 24 -25.65 -18.91 6.29
CA GLU A 24 -25.18 -17.53 6.27
C GLU A 24 -23.67 -17.55 5.96
N PRO A 25 -23.23 -16.78 4.94
CA PRO A 25 -21.81 -16.74 4.62
C PRO A 25 -21.03 -16.24 5.85
N PRO A 26 -19.93 -16.91 6.21
CA PRO A 26 -19.15 -16.57 7.40
C PRO A 26 -18.76 -15.08 7.39
N LYS A 27 -18.91 -14.43 8.54
CA LYS A 27 -18.59 -12.99 8.69
C LYS A 27 -17.13 -12.75 8.31
N ARG A 28 -16.94 -12.06 7.19
CA ARG A 28 -15.62 -11.79 6.62
C ARG A 28 -14.81 -10.88 7.55
N LYS A 29 -13.72 -11.41 8.13
CA LYS A 29 -12.80 -10.63 8.97
C LYS A 29 -12.17 -9.50 8.15
N SER A 30 -12.16 -8.28 8.71
CA SER A 30 -11.52 -7.11 8.09
C SER A 30 -10.00 -7.32 8.02
N ASN A 31 -9.43 -7.24 6.83
CA ASN A 31 -7.98 -7.41 6.61
C ASN A 31 -7.19 -6.09 6.80
N ARG A 32 -7.87 -5.02 7.23
CA ARG A 32 -7.28 -3.66 7.34
C ARG A 32 -6.12 -3.58 8.31
N GLY A 33 -6.24 -4.19 9.50
CA GLY A 33 -5.17 -4.17 10.49
C GLY A 33 -3.89 -4.87 10.02
N THR A 34 -4.03 -6.05 9.42
CA THR A 34 -2.89 -6.79 8.86
C THR A 34 -2.29 -6.08 7.64
N GLY A 35 -3.12 -5.40 6.84
CA GLY A 35 -2.65 -4.57 5.73
C GLY A 35 -1.70 -3.47 6.21
N ILE A 36 -2.02 -2.79 7.31
CA ILE A 36 -1.15 -1.77 7.90
C ILE A 36 0.17 -2.36 8.40
N LEU A 37 0.16 -3.55 9.00
CA LEU A 37 1.41 -4.22 9.42
C LEU A 37 2.33 -4.54 8.24
N ILE A 38 1.77 -5.00 7.12
CA ILE A 38 2.54 -5.27 5.90
C ILE A 38 3.10 -3.95 5.33
N VAL A 39 2.32 -2.87 5.34
CA VAL A 39 2.79 -1.54 4.94
C VAL A 39 3.92 -1.06 5.84
N LEU A 40 3.85 -1.28 7.16
CA LEU A 40 4.94 -0.96 8.09
C LEU A 40 6.24 -1.68 7.71
N VAL A 41 6.18 -2.99 7.43
CA VAL A 41 7.35 -3.75 6.97
C VAL A 41 7.88 -3.20 5.65
N GLY A 42 7.00 -2.88 4.70
CA GLY A 42 7.37 -2.22 3.44
C GLY A 42 8.03 -0.86 3.68
N THR A 43 7.55 -0.08 4.65
CA THR A 43 8.14 1.22 5.00
C THR A 43 9.54 1.07 5.60
N VAL A 44 9.77 0.05 6.44
CA VAL A 44 11.12 -0.26 6.94
C VAL A 44 12.06 -0.64 5.79
N ALA A 45 11.60 -1.48 4.85
CA ALA A 45 12.38 -1.84 3.67
C ALA A 45 12.69 -0.60 2.80
N PHE A 46 11.70 0.28 2.61
CA PHE A 46 11.90 1.55 1.92
C PHE A 46 12.95 2.42 2.63
N ALA A 47 12.84 2.60 3.96
CA ALA A 47 13.77 3.41 4.74
C ALA A 47 15.21 2.88 4.64
N LEU A 48 15.42 1.57 4.69
CA LEU A 48 16.74 0.96 4.54
C LEU A 48 17.31 1.20 3.15
N LEU A 49 16.55 0.93 2.08
CA LEU A 49 17.02 1.17 0.70
C LEU A 49 17.23 2.64 0.42
N TRP A 50 16.37 3.51 0.96
CA TRP A 50 16.53 4.95 0.87
C TRP A 50 17.81 5.42 1.55
N SER A 51 18.12 4.94 2.75
CA SER A 51 19.37 5.26 3.45
C SER A 51 20.60 4.82 2.66
N VAL A 52 20.55 3.63 2.06
CA VAL A 52 21.65 3.17 1.17
C VAL A 52 21.76 4.09 -0.06
N ALA A 53 20.66 4.44 -0.69
CA ALA A 53 20.67 5.33 -1.86
C ALA A 53 21.24 6.70 -1.53
N VAL A 54 20.87 7.29 -0.37
CA VAL A 54 21.43 8.56 0.10
C VAL A 54 22.95 8.46 0.24
N VAL A 55 23.45 7.44 0.93
CA VAL A 55 24.89 7.24 1.12
C VAL A 55 25.62 7.06 -0.21
N VAL A 56 25.08 6.23 -1.09
CA VAL A 56 25.72 5.95 -2.39
C VAL A 56 25.79 7.19 -3.24
N VAL A 57 24.67 7.92 -3.38
CA VAL A 57 24.63 9.13 -4.23
C VAL A 57 25.48 10.24 -3.63
N ASP A 58 25.41 10.46 -2.31
CA ASP A 58 26.22 11.47 -1.66
C ASP A 58 27.72 11.17 -1.82
N SER A 59 28.13 9.91 -1.63
CA SER A 59 29.53 9.47 -1.83
C SER A 59 30.02 9.63 -3.26
N LEU A 60 29.13 9.55 -4.24
CA LEU A 60 29.47 9.76 -5.67
C LEU A 60 29.59 11.25 -6.00
N LEU A 61 28.76 12.09 -5.37
CA LEU A 61 28.73 13.54 -5.64
C LEU A 61 29.76 14.30 -4.78
N THR A 62 29.95 13.89 -3.54
CA THR A 62 30.83 14.51 -2.56
C THR A 62 31.63 13.43 -1.84
N PRO A 63 32.79 13.05 -2.34
CA PRO A 63 33.60 12.00 -1.71
C PRO A 63 33.89 12.35 -0.24
N SER A 64 33.22 11.71 0.68
CA SER A 64 33.43 11.81 2.12
C SER A 64 33.76 10.43 2.69
N ASN A 65 34.71 10.38 3.63
CA ASN A 65 35.10 9.14 4.30
C ASN A 65 34.27 8.86 5.58
N ASP A 66 33.32 9.74 5.90
CA ASP A 66 32.55 9.68 7.14
C ASP A 66 31.06 9.33 6.85
N LEU A 67 30.82 8.06 6.48
CA LEU A 67 29.48 7.56 6.18
C LEU A 67 28.47 7.72 7.36
N PRO A 68 28.84 7.47 8.64
CA PRO A 68 27.95 7.70 9.75
C PRO A 68 27.49 9.16 9.85
N LYS A 69 28.37 10.10 9.58
CA LYS A 69 28.05 11.52 9.59
C LYS A 69 27.08 11.90 8.45
N VAL A 70 27.33 11.40 7.24
CA VAL A 70 26.42 11.61 6.09
C VAL A 70 25.01 11.16 6.42
N LEU A 71 24.85 9.95 6.98
CA LEU A 71 23.56 9.45 7.41
C LEU A 71 22.93 10.34 8.49
N LEU A 72 23.70 10.64 9.54
CA LEU A 72 23.17 11.43 10.64
C LEU A 72 22.69 12.80 10.15
N ASP A 73 23.50 13.51 9.40
CA ASP A 73 23.18 14.85 8.89
C ASP A 73 21.96 14.81 7.94
N SER A 74 21.90 13.81 7.03
CA SER A 74 20.78 13.64 6.11
C SER A 74 19.44 13.39 6.78
N PHE A 75 19.42 12.71 7.93
CA PHE A 75 18.17 12.37 8.64
C PHE A 75 17.86 13.27 9.84
N THR A 76 18.78 14.10 10.30
CA THR A 76 18.57 14.99 11.44
C THR A 76 18.50 16.47 11.05
N GLN A 77 19.19 16.87 9.97
CA GLN A 77 19.33 18.27 9.57
C GLN A 77 18.46 18.65 8.37
N VAL A 78 17.97 17.66 7.60
CA VAL A 78 17.33 17.90 6.29
C VAL A 78 15.97 17.20 6.21
N PHE A 79 14.91 17.94 5.87
CA PHE A 79 13.56 17.37 5.67
C PHE A 79 13.53 16.37 4.53
N ALA A 80 14.29 16.61 3.47
CA ALA A 80 14.39 15.72 2.32
C ALA A 80 14.92 14.32 2.68
N GLY A 81 15.58 14.14 3.82
CA GLY A 81 16.03 12.83 4.29
C GLY A 81 14.88 11.92 4.74
N TRP A 82 13.99 12.40 5.59
CA TRP A 82 12.96 11.57 6.24
C TRP A 82 11.54 11.75 5.66
N VAL A 83 11.23 12.89 5.02
CA VAL A 83 9.91 13.15 4.42
C VAL A 83 9.50 12.08 3.41
N PRO A 84 10.38 11.55 2.52
CA PRO A 84 10.03 10.47 1.61
C PRO A 84 9.56 9.21 2.32
N ILE A 85 10.11 8.88 3.50
CA ILE A 85 9.73 7.71 4.30
C ILE A 85 8.30 7.86 4.81
N ILE A 86 7.97 9.03 5.35
CA ILE A 86 6.61 9.33 5.82
C ILE A 86 5.64 9.37 4.65
N ALA A 87 6.02 10.01 3.55
CA ALA A 87 5.18 10.06 2.35
C ALA A 87 4.89 8.66 1.81
N PHE A 88 5.89 7.78 1.76
CA PHE A 88 5.70 6.38 1.37
C PHE A 88 4.71 5.67 2.30
N PHE A 89 4.90 5.77 3.60
CA PHE A 89 3.99 5.16 4.58
C PHE A 89 2.55 5.66 4.40
N VAL A 90 2.35 6.96 4.37
CA VAL A 90 1.02 7.58 4.19
C VAL A 90 0.40 7.17 2.85
N GLY A 91 1.16 7.25 1.76
CA GLY A 91 0.70 6.86 0.43
C GLY A 91 0.27 5.39 0.37
N MET A 92 1.05 4.49 0.97
CA MET A 92 0.72 3.06 1.03
C MET A 92 -0.47 2.76 1.95
N VAL A 93 -0.60 3.43 3.09
CA VAL A 93 -1.78 3.29 3.96
C VAL A 93 -3.04 3.71 3.22
N VAL A 94 -3.01 4.87 2.55
CA VAL A 94 -4.14 5.35 1.74
C VAL A 94 -4.47 4.37 0.61
N LEU A 95 -3.44 3.88 -0.09
CA LEU A 95 -3.62 2.89 -1.15
C LEU A 95 -4.32 1.63 -0.63
N VAL A 96 -3.85 1.05 0.48
CA VAL A 96 -4.44 -0.16 1.08
C VAL A 96 -5.89 0.07 1.53
N GLN A 97 -6.22 1.27 2.01
CA GLN A 97 -7.58 1.60 2.42
C GLN A 97 -8.55 1.73 1.23
N ILE A 98 -8.07 2.26 0.10
CA ILE A 98 -8.86 2.41 -1.14
C ILE A 98 -8.99 1.06 -1.87
N VAL A 99 -7.87 0.32 -1.98
CA VAL A 99 -7.75 -0.90 -2.81
C VAL A 99 -8.13 -2.17 -2.04
N ASN A 100 -8.99 -2.09 -1.04
CA ASN A 100 -9.30 -3.13 -0.03
C ASN A 100 -9.57 -4.56 -0.57
N ARG A 101 -9.89 -4.76 -1.87
CA ARG A 101 -10.14 -6.08 -2.49
C ARG A 101 -9.96 -6.08 -4.01
N SER A 102 -9.07 -5.27 -4.52
CA SER A 102 -8.86 -5.18 -5.96
C SER A 102 -7.93 -6.27 -6.49
N ARG A 103 -8.02 -6.49 -7.79
CA ARG A 103 -7.12 -7.36 -8.54
C ARG A 103 -5.69 -6.84 -8.38
N TRP A 104 -4.70 -7.73 -8.43
CA TRP A 104 -3.28 -7.44 -8.24
C TRP A 104 -2.74 -6.24 -9.05
N TRP A 105 -3.28 -6.00 -10.26
CA TRP A 105 -2.89 -4.88 -11.11
C TRP A 105 -3.20 -3.50 -10.50
N ALA A 106 -4.22 -3.40 -9.62
CA ALA A 106 -4.54 -2.17 -8.93
C ALA A 106 -3.44 -1.72 -7.96
N TYR A 107 -2.67 -2.67 -7.42
CA TYR A 107 -1.49 -2.37 -6.62
C TYR A 107 -0.31 -1.89 -7.47
N ILE A 108 -0.19 -2.36 -8.73
CA ILE A 108 0.83 -1.86 -9.65
C ILE A 108 0.57 -0.40 -10.02
N LEU A 109 -0.66 -0.08 -10.42
CA LEU A 109 -1.04 1.30 -10.73
C LEU A 109 -1.02 2.19 -9.49
N GLY A 110 -1.54 1.69 -8.37
CA GLY A 110 -1.49 2.39 -7.08
C GLY A 110 -0.06 2.64 -6.61
N GLY A 111 0.84 1.68 -6.80
CA GLY A 111 2.27 1.83 -6.52
C GLY A 111 2.94 2.93 -7.36
N LEU A 112 2.51 3.09 -8.62
CA LEU A 112 2.96 4.22 -9.44
C LEU A 112 2.48 5.57 -8.87
N VAL A 113 1.23 5.65 -8.41
CA VAL A 113 0.70 6.86 -7.77
C VAL A 113 1.47 7.17 -6.49
N VAL A 114 1.77 6.16 -5.66
CA VAL A 114 2.60 6.32 -4.45
C VAL A 114 4.00 6.81 -4.82
N ALA A 115 4.61 6.27 -5.87
CA ALA A 115 5.93 6.68 -6.33
C ALA A 115 5.96 8.17 -6.74
N VAL A 116 4.96 8.59 -7.51
CA VAL A 116 4.79 10.00 -7.90
C VAL A 116 4.57 10.88 -6.68
N PHE A 117 3.76 10.43 -5.73
CA PHE A 117 3.54 11.16 -4.48
C PHE A 117 4.83 11.31 -3.66
N VAL A 118 5.62 10.25 -3.51
CA VAL A 118 6.92 10.28 -2.81
C VAL A 118 7.91 11.20 -3.51
N TYR A 119 7.97 11.15 -4.84
CA TYR A 119 8.80 12.06 -5.65
C TYR A 119 8.46 13.53 -5.36
N PHE A 120 7.18 13.91 -5.41
CA PHE A 120 6.75 15.28 -5.13
C PHE A 120 6.96 15.67 -3.66
N ALA A 121 6.78 14.74 -2.74
CA ALA A 121 7.06 14.98 -1.33
C ALA A 121 8.55 15.30 -1.10
N PHE A 122 9.47 14.57 -1.77
CA PHE A 122 10.89 14.88 -1.74
C PHE A 122 11.17 16.27 -2.32
N VAL A 123 10.62 16.57 -3.51
CA VAL A 123 10.80 17.91 -4.14
C VAL A 123 10.33 19.03 -3.21
N GLY A 124 9.16 18.85 -2.57
CA GLY A 124 8.64 19.80 -1.59
C GLY A 124 9.57 19.96 -0.39
N ALA A 125 10.05 18.86 0.19
CA ALA A 125 11.00 18.90 1.31
C ALA A 125 12.31 19.59 0.93
N TYR A 126 12.86 19.28 -0.25
CA TYR A 126 14.06 19.91 -0.77
C TYR A 126 13.89 21.44 -0.93
N LEU A 127 12.74 21.91 -1.39
CA LEU A 127 12.45 23.35 -1.48
C LEU A 127 12.38 24.00 -0.09
N VAL A 128 11.80 23.31 0.90
CA VAL A 128 11.77 23.77 2.29
C VAL A 128 13.17 23.86 2.86
N ASP A 129 14.00 22.84 2.69
CA ASP A 129 15.40 22.83 3.14
C ASP A 129 16.21 23.95 2.50
N ALA A 130 15.91 24.31 1.25
CA ALA A 130 16.56 25.41 0.53
C ALA A 130 15.99 26.80 0.89
N HIS A 131 15.08 26.92 1.88
CA HIS A 131 14.46 28.17 2.30
C HIS A 131 13.86 28.94 1.12
N TYR A 132 12.98 28.28 0.33
CA TYR A 132 12.41 28.84 -0.92
C TYR A 132 11.73 30.19 -0.72
N TRP A 133 11.21 30.47 0.48
CA TRP A 133 10.53 31.76 0.82
C TRP A 133 11.47 32.96 0.92
N GLU A 134 12.77 32.74 1.04
CA GLU A 134 13.80 33.82 1.08
C GLU A 134 14.35 34.12 -0.31
N ARG A 135 13.92 33.36 -1.35
CA ARG A 135 14.45 33.47 -2.70
C ARG A 135 13.68 34.49 -3.54
N THR A 136 14.38 35.19 -4.41
CA THR A 136 13.76 36.01 -5.46
C THR A 136 13.05 35.10 -6.49
N PRO A 137 12.07 35.60 -7.27
CA PRO A 137 11.40 34.80 -8.30
C PRO A 137 12.34 34.14 -9.30
N ALA A 138 13.44 34.81 -9.66
CA ALA A 138 14.43 34.23 -10.58
C ALA A 138 15.23 33.11 -9.94
N GLU A 139 15.68 33.28 -8.69
CA GLU A 139 16.36 32.22 -7.93
C GLU A 139 15.45 31.04 -7.64
N PHE A 140 14.16 31.29 -7.34
CA PHE A 140 13.18 30.24 -7.15
C PHE A 140 12.98 29.39 -8.42
N ALA A 141 12.93 30.02 -9.60
CA ALA A 141 12.81 29.28 -10.86
C ALA A 141 14.01 28.36 -11.10
N ILE A 142 15.23 28.79 -10.77
CA ILE A 142 16.45 27.98 -10.86
C ILE A 142 16.41 26.84 -9.84
N LEU A 143 16.04 27.13 -8.59
CA LEU A 143 15.90 26.15 -7.51
C LEU A 143 14.86 25.07 -7.87
N LEU A 144 13.72 25.49 -8.39
CA LEU A 144 12.65 24.57 -8.81
C LEU A 144 13.15 23.65 -9.93
N ARG A 145 13.87 24.18 -10.92
CA ARG A 145 14.45 23.36 -11.98
C ARG A 145 15.46 22.35 -11.44
N SER A 146 16.31 22.73 -10.50
CA SER A 146 17.26 21.81 -9.87
C SER A 146 16.54 20.75 -9.03
N ALA A 147 15.45 21.08 -8.34
CA ALA A 147 14.65 20.17 -7.55
C ALA A 147 13.99 19.06 -8.42
N TRP A 148 13.45 19.42 -9.58
CA TRP A 148 12.88 18.45 -10.53
C TRP A 148 13.91 17.47 -11.08
N LEU A 149 15.14 17.89 -11.30
CA LEU A 149 16.22 17.08 -11.85
C LEU A 149 17.09 16.43 -10.77
N ASN A 150 16.70 16.57 -9.51
CA ASN A 150 17.47 16.05 -8.39
C ASN A 150 17.51 14.51 -8.43
N PRO A 151 18.71 13.88 -8.46
CA PRO A 151 18.83 12.43 -8.53
C PRO A 151 18.19 11.73 -7.33
N PHE A 152 18.20 12.35 -6.15
CA PHE A 152 17.54 11.82 -4.96
C PHE A 152 16.01 11.78 -5.13
N ALA A 153 15.40 12.78 -5.78
CA ALA A 153 13.96 12.79 -6.06
C ALA A 153 13.55 11.61 -6.94
N VAL A 154 14.32 11.38 -8.00
CA VAL A 154 14.09 10.25 -8.93
C VAL A 154 14.27 8.91 -8.22
N LEU A 155 15.34 8.77 -7.43
CA LEU A 155 15.60 7.53 -6.68
C LEU A 155 14.53 7.27 -5.63
N ALA A 156 14.07 8.28 -4.89
CA ALA A 156 12.97 8.12 -3.94
C ALA A 156 11.71 7.58 -4.64
N GLY A 157 11.35 8.12 -5.79
CA GLY A 157 10.23 7.64 -6.59
C GLY A 157 10.42 6.20 -7.10
N VAL A 158 11.60 5.86 -7.62
CA VAL A 158 11.91 4.51 -8.13
C VAL A 158 11.87 3.48 -7.00
N ILE A 159 12.51 3.75 -5.86
CA ILE A 159 12.51 2.85 -4.70
C ILE A 159 11.07 2.69 -4.18
N ALA A 160 10.31 3.80 -4.09
CA ALA A 160 8.91 3.75 -3.68
C ALA A 160 8.08 2.86 -4.59
N ARG A 161 8.26 2.95 -5.92
CA ARG A 161 7.57 2.10 -6.88
C ARG A 161 7.90 0.62 -6.65
N GLU A 162 9.17 0.27 -6.56
CA GLU A 162 9.59 -1.13 -6.40
C GLU A 162 9.04 -1.73 -5.10
N ILE A 163 9.21 -1.05 -3.97
CA ILE A 163 8.70 -1.53 -2.67
C ILE A 163 7.16 -1.59 -2.66
N SER A 164 6.46 -0.65 -3.31
CA SER A 164 5.00 -0.69 -3.42
C SER A 164 4.52 -1.93 -4.16
N VAL A 165 5.20 -2.33 -5.24
CA VAL A 165 4.86 -3.53 -6.03
C VAL A 165 5.05 -4.79 -5.17
N TRP A 166 6.18 -4.92 -4.47
CA TRP A 166 6.44 -6.06 -3.59
C TRP A 166 5.44 -6.14 -2.44
N THR A 167 5.20 -5.02 -1.77
CA THR A 167 4.23 -4.91 -0.67
C THR A 167 2.81 -5.24 -1.16
N GLY A 168 2.42 -4.71 -2.32
CA GLY A 168 1.13 -4.99 -2.95
C GLY A 168 0.95 -6.45 -3.37
N ALA A 169 1.99 -7.07 -3.92
CA ALA A 169 1.99 -8.48 -4.28
C ALA A 169 1.79 -9.37 -3.04
N TRP A 170 2.45 -9.04 -1.94
CA TRP A 170 2.29 -9.75 -0.67
C TRP A 170 0.88 -9.62 -0.09
N LEU A 171 0.33 -8.40 -0.12
CA LEU A 171 -1.07 -8.14 0.29
C LEU A 171 -2.06 -8.94 -0.56
N ALA A 172 -1.89 -8.97 -1.89
CA ALA A 172 -2.74 -9.71 -2.80
C ALA A 172 -2.63 -11.23 -2.61
N ALA A 173 -1.43 -11.76 -2.36
CA ALA A 173 -1.23 -13.19 -2.09
C ALA A 173 -1.95 -13.63 -0.82
N ARG A 174 -1.87 -12.81 0.25
CA ARG A 174 -2.57 -13.10 1.51
C ARG A 174 -4.09 -13.08 1.36
N GLY A 175 -4.64 -12.17 0.56
CA GLY A 175 -6.08 -12.12 0.27
C GLY A 175 -6.61 -13.42 -0.33
N ARG A 176 -5.88 -14.00 -1.28
CA ARG A 176 -6.27 -15.26 -1.95
C ARG A 176 -6.27 -16.46 -0.99
N ASN A 177 -5.29 -16.56 -0.10
CA ASN A 177 -5.21 -17.68 0.85
C ASN A 177 -6.39 -17.68 1.83
N LEU A 178 -6.93 -16.52 2.20
CA LEU A 178 -8.09 -16.42 3.07
C LEU A 178 -9.38 -16.87 2.36
N ASP A 179 -9.52 -16.60 1.07
CA ASP A 179 -10.69 -17.04 0.29
C ASP A 179 -10.70 -18.58 0.13
N HIS A 180 -9.54 -19.21 -0.09
CA HIS A 180 -9.41 -20.69 -0.16
C HIS A 180 -9.75 -21.39 1.16
N VAL A 181 -9.34 -20.84 2.30
CA VAL A 181 -9.67 -21.45 3.61
C VAL A 181 -11.17 -21.41 3.88
N ILE A 182 -11.85 -20.34 3.46
CA ILE A 182 -13.31 -20.19 3.62
C ILE A 182 -14.05 -21.19 2.72
N GLU A 183 -13.58 -21.45 1.51
CA GLU A 183 -14.17 -22.44 0.61
C GLU A 183 -14.08 -23.87 1.17
N LEU A 184 -12.95 -24.23 1.79
CA LEU A 184 -12.74 -25.55 2.40
C LEU A 184 -13.54 -25.78 3.70
N GLU A 185 -13.97 -24.73 4.39
CA GLU A 185 -14.82 -24.84 5.60
C GLU A 185 -16.32 -24.98 5.26
N VAL A 186 -16.71 -24.75 4.01
CA VAL A 186 -18.12 -24.77 3.55
C VAL A 186 -18.47 -26.08 2.82
N ASP A 187 -17.48 -26.86 2.37
CA ASP A 187 -17.62 -28.19 1.77
C ASP A 187 -17.58 -29.27 2.84
#